data_ec425714fffd0f46f29611ed2f6d22cb
#
_entry.id   ec425714fffd0f46f29611ed2f6d22cb
#
_cell.length_a   1.000
_cell.length_b   1.000
_cell.length_c   1.000
_cell.angle_alpha   90.00
_cell.angle_beta   90.00
_cell.angle_gamma   90.00
#
_symmetry.space_group_name_H-M   'P 1'
#
loop_
_entity.id
_entity.type
_entity.pdbx_description
1 polymer ?
#
loop_
_entity_poly.entity_id
_entity_poly.type
_entity_poly.pdbx_seq_one_letter_code
_entity_poly.pdbx_strand_id
1 'polypeptide(L)'
;FRKVLQTGGEERLVLRKDVFQTCLVLYPESVWNEQMDSMRQRLNRWNKTQQQVFRQFVSDVELVSLDGNGRFLIPKRFQRMANIEQEIRFIGMGDTIEIWSNNEAEQQKMSAEDFGNALEELMTDNDKL
;
A
#
# COMPACT_ATOMS: atom_id res chain seq x y z
N PHE A 1 12.31 -3.64 -8.02
CA PHE A 1 10.85 -3.63 -8.05
C PHE A 1 10.29 -4.93 -8.58
N ARG A 2 10.68 -5.28 -9.80
CA ARG A 2 10.19 -6.49 -10.44
C ARG A 2 10.54 -7.76 -9.66
N LYS A 3 11.74 -7.81 -9.08
CA LYS A 3 12.19 -8.94 -8.29
C LYS A 3 11.33 -9.16 -7.05
N VAL A 4 10.93 -8.07 -6.38
CA VAL A 4 10.09 -8.17 -5.19
C VAL A 4 8.75 -8.81 -5.56
N LEU A 5 8.16 -8.39 -6.67
CA LEU A 5 6.87 -8.91 -7.10
C LEU A 5 6.95 -10.35 -7.58
N GLN A 6 8.07 -10.77 -8.15
CA GLN A 6 8.25 -12.12 -8.66
C GLN A 6 8.72 -13.13 -7.61
N THR A 7 9.14 -12.65 -6.46
CA THR A 7 9.67 -13.53 -5.41
C THR A 7 8.67 -14.61 -5.00
N GLY A 8 7.39 -14.30 -5.01
CA GLY A 8 6.35 -15.27 -4.70
C GLY A 8 5.88 -16.09 -5.89
N GLY A 9 6.48 -15.89 -7.06
CA GLY A 9 6.06 -16.59 -8.27
C GLY A 9 4.73 -16.10 -8.81
N GLU A 10 4.27 -14.95 -8.36
CA GLU A 10 2.96 -14.44 -8.74
C GLU A 10 3.09 -13.27 -9.69
N GLU A 11 2.23 -13.27 -10.71
CA GLU A 11 2.13 -12.17 -11.64
C GLU A 11 0.93 -11.27 -11.34
N ARG A 12 0.01 -11.74 -10.48
CA ARG A 12 -1.19 -11.00 -10.13
C ARG A 12 -0.95 -10.14 -8.90
N LEU A 13 -1.43 -8.91 -8.98
CA LEU A 13 -1.21 -7.91 -7.96
C LEU A 13 -2.54 -7.26 -7.62
N VAL A 14 -2.64 -6.71 -6.42
CA VAL A 14 -3.82 -5.97 -6.00
C VAL A 14 -3.41 -4.52 -5.79
N LEU A 15 -4.11 -3.62 -6.46
CA LEU A 15 -3.87 -2.19 -6.38
C LEU A 15 -4.98 -1.54 -5.58
N ARG A 16 -4.61 -0.66 -4.64
CA ARG A 16 -5.54 0.00 -3.77
C ARG A 16 -5.01 1.38 -3.39
N LYS A 17 -5.90 2.33 -3.17
CA LYS A 17 -5.49 3.61 -2.59
C LYS A 17 -5.20 3.39 -1.11
N ASP A 18 -4.11 3.97 -0.61
CA ASP A 18 -3.78 3.90 0.80
C ASP A 18 -4.87 4.55 1.65
N VAL A 19 -5.09 4.01 2.84
CA VAL A 19 -6.14 4.50 3.73
C VAL A 19 -5.81 5.88 4.29
N PHE A 20 -4.54 6.11 4.57
CA PHE A 20 -4.12 7.32 5.29
C PHE A 20 -3.41 8.35 4.43
N GLN A 21 -2.79 7.94 3.34
CA GLN A 21 -1.93 8.80 2.54
C GLN A 21 -2.47 8.93 1.11
N THR A 22 -2.04 9.99 0.43
CA THR A 22 -2.43 10.21 -0.97
C THR A 22 -1.47 9.47 -1.89
N CYS A 23 -1.55 8.15 -1.83
CA CYS A 23 -0.74 7.27 -2.66
C CYS A 23 -1.51 5.99 -2.92
N LEU A 24 -0.97 5.17 -3.81
CA LEU A 24 -1.50 3.84 -4.08
C LEU A 24 -0.60 2.80 -3.43
N VAL A 25 -1.17 1.66 -3.11
CA VAL A 25 -0.41 0.53 -2.57
C VAL A 25 -0.61 -0.65 -3.50
N LEU A 26 0.49 -1.29 -3.85
CA LEU A 26 0.50 -2.46 -4.71
C LEU A 26 0.88 -3.66 -3.85
N TYR A 27 -0.01 -4.63 -3.79
CA TYR A 27 0.17 -5.82 -2.97
C TYR A 27 0.41 -7.03 -3.87
N PRO A 28 1.43 -7.85 -3.60
CA PRO A 28 1.42 -9.20 -4.14
C PRO A 28 0.16 -9.92 -3.66
N GLU A 29 -0.40 -10.79 -4.49
CA GLU A 29 -1.66 -11.46 -4.14
C GLU A 29 -1.57 -12.22 -2.81
N SER A 30 -0.44 -12.87 -2.56
CA SER A 30 -0.24 -13.60 -1.31
C SER A 30 -0.30 -12.68 -0.09
N VAL A 31 0.33 -11.51 -0.18
CA VAL A 31 0.32 -10.53 0.91
C VAL A 31 -1.09 -9.99 1.14
N TRP A 32 -1.79 -9.71 0.04
CA TRP A 32 -3.18 -9.25 0.12
C TRP A 32 -4.06 -10.28 0.83
N ASN A 33 -3.91 -11.56 0.47
CA ASN A 33 -4.69 -12.62 1.08
C ASN A 33 -4.41 -12.75 2.57
N GLU A 34 -3.15 -12.64 2.97
CA GLU A 34 -2.77 -12.65 4.38
C GLU A 34 -3.44 -11.51 5.14
N GLN A 35 -3.45 -10.33 4.55
CA GLN A 35 -4.07 -9.16 5.18
C GLN A 35 -5.58 -9.35 5.30
N MET A 36 -6.21 -9.91 4.28
CA MET A 36 -7.64 -10.19 4.33
C MET A 36 -7.98 -11.19 5.42
N ASP A 37 -7.17 -12.24 5.55
CA ASP A 37 -7.39 -13.24 6.59
C ASP A 37 -7.23 -12.63 7.99
N SER A 38 -6.22 -11.79 8.16
CA SER A 38 -5.99 -11.09 9.42
C SER A 38 -7.18 -10.21 9.80
N MET A 39 -7.70 -9.45 8.82
CA MET A 39 -8.85 -8.59 9.08
C MET A 39 -10.09 -9.39 9.42
N ARG A 40 -10.35 -10.49 8.69
CA ARG A 40 -11.52 -11.32 8.95
C ARG A 40 -11.49 -11.92 10.34
N GLN A 41 -10.32 -12.29 10.82
CA GLN A 41 -10.19 -12.85 12.18
C GLN A 41 -10.51 -11.82 13.26
N ARG A 42 -10.36 -10.54 12.96
CA ARG A 42 -10.65 -9.46 13.92
C ARG A 42 -12.08 -8.96 13.86
N LEU A 43 -12.81 -9.34 12.81
CA LEU A 43 -14.18 -8.84 12.63
C LEU A 43 -15.17 -9.60 13.51
N ASN A 44 -16.07 -8.82 14.12
CA ASN A 44 -17.24 -9.36 14.76
C ASN A 44 -18.39 -9.32 13.76
N ARG A 45 -18.90 -10.49 13.37
CA ARG A 45 -19.96 -10.62 12.40
C ARG A 45 -21.21 -9.82 12.77
N TRP A 46 -21.43 -9.61 14.05
CA TRP A 46 -22.63 -8.94 14.55
C TRP A 46 -22.44 -7.44 14.77
N ASN A 47 -21.26 -6.91 14.46
CA ASN A 47 -20.97 -5.49 14.58
C ASN A 47 -21.12 -4.83 13.22
N LYS A 48 -22.14 -3.98 13.07
CA LYS A 48 -22.44 -3.30 11.80
C LYS A 48 -21.29 -2.43 11.30
N THR A 49 -20.68 -1.70 12.21
CA THR A 49 -19.61 -0.78 11.85
C THR A 49 -18.38 -1.53 11.33
N GLN A 50 -18.03 -2.62 12.00
CA GLN A 50 -16.89 -3.42 11.54
C GLN A 50 -17.16 -4.06 10.18
N GLN A 51 -18.36 -4.54 9.95
CA GLN A 51 -18.73 -5.09 8.66
C GLN A 51 -18.67 -4.04 7.56
N GLN A 52 -19.09 -2.82 7.87
CA GLN A 52 -19.02 -1.72 6.91
C GLN A 52 -17.58 -1.34 6.60
N VAL A 53 -16.71 -1.29 7.60
CA VAL A 53 -15.29 -0.99 7.41
C VAL A 53 -14.65 -2.01 6.49
N PHE A 54 -14.90 -3.29 6.73
CA PHE A 54 -14.34 -4.35 5.89
C PHE A 54 -14.85 -4.25 4.46
N ARG A 55 -16.15 -4.05 4.30
CA ARG A 55 -16.75 -3.92 2.97
C ARG A 55 -16.14 -2.77 2.19
N GLN A 56 -15.98 -1.62 2.85
CA GLN A 56 -15.38 -0.46 2.19
C GLN A 56 -13.93 -0.71 1.85
N PHE A 57 -13.19 -1.39 2.73
CA PHE A 57 -11.79 -1.70 2.48
C PHE A 57 -11.61 -2.58 1.25
N VAL A 58 -12.45 -3.61 1.09
CA VAL A 58 -12.27 -4.58 -0.01
C VAL A 58 -12.95 -4.17 -1.30
N SER A 59 -13.84 -3.19 -1.27
CA SER A 59 -14.66 -2.88 -2.44
C SER A 59 -13.96 -2.00 -3.47
N ASP A 60 -12.94 -1.26 -3.08
CA ASP A 60 -12.28 -0.32 -4.01
C ASP A 60 -10.86 -0.76 -4.30
N VAL A 61 -10.75 -1.93 -4.89
CA VAL A 61 -9.47 -2.49 -5.30
C VAL A 61 -9.54 -2.88 -6.77
N GLU A 62 -8.39 -3.05 -7.37
CA GLU A 62 -8.27 -3.47 -8.76
C GLU A 62 -7.22 -4.56 -8.85
N LEU A 63 -7.56 -5.63 -9.54
CA LEU A 63 -6.58 -6.66 -9.85
C LEU A 63 -5.80 -6.22 -11.08
N VAL A 64 -4.49 -6.24 -10.98
CA VAL A 64 -3.62 -5.87 -12.10
C VAL A 64 -2.64 -7.01 -12.33
N SER A 65 -2.20 -7.15 -13.58
CA SER A 65 -1.23 -8.17 -13.95
C SER A 65 -0.05 -7.51 -14.63
N LEU A 66 1.14 -8.04 -14.37
CA LEU A 66 2.34 -7.59 -15.07
C LEU A 66 2.36 -8.21 -16.47
N ASP A 67 2.72 -7.41 -17.46
CA ASP A 67 2.95 -7.95 -18.81
C ASP A 67 4.32 -8.63 -18.86
N GLY A 68 4.69 -9.12 -20.04
CA GLY A 68 5.96 -9.82 -20.24
C GLY A 68 7.20 -8.97 -19.94
N ASN A 69 7.04 -7.65 -19.91
CA ASN A 69 8.12 -6.71 -19.63
C ASN A 69 8.09 -6.17 -18.21
N GLY A 70 7.20 -6.70 -17.38
CA GLY A 70 7.07 -6.25 -16.00
C GLY A 70 6.33 -4.95 -15.84
N ARG A 71 5.41 -4.63 -16.77
CA ARG A 71 4.62 -3.40 -16.75
C ARG A 71 3.18 -3.68 -16.40
N PHE A 72 2.52 -2.70 -15.86
CA PHE A 72 1.07 -2.75 -15.66
C PHE A 72 0.49 -1.37 -15.86
N LEU A 73 -0.81 -1.32 -16.09
CA LEU A 73 -1.52 -0.06 -16.31
C LEU A 73 -2.24 0.36 -15.03
N ILE A 74 -2.03 1.60 -14.61
CA ILE A 74 -2.75 2.15 -13.48
C ILE A 74 -4.06 2.74 -14.01
N PRO A 75 -5.21 2.22 -13.57
CA PRO A 75 -6.49 2.78 -14.01
C PRO A 75 -6.60 4.27 -13.68
N LYS A 76 -7.28 5.00 -14.55
CA LYS A 76 -7.37 6.46 -14.41
C LYS A 76 -7.98 6.90 -13.10
N ARG A 77 -8.94 6.16 -12.56
CA ARG A 77 -9.56 6.53 -11.28
C ARG A 77 -8.53 6.51 -10.15
N PHE A 78 -7.59 5.56 -10.18
CA PHE A 78 -6.53 5.49 -9.18
C PHE A 78 -5.51 6.60 -9.38
N GLN A 79 -5.21 6.95 -10.63
CA GLN A 79 -4.34 8.08 -10.89
C GLN A 79 -4.89 9.36 -10.28
N ARG A 80 -6.19 9.57 -10.39
CA ARG A 80 -6.85 10.74 -9.80
C ARG A 80 -6.81 10.71 -8.27
N MET A 81 -7.04 9.54 -7.70
CA MET A 81 -7.03 9.38 -6.23
C MET A 81 -5.68 9.73 -5.61
N ALA A 82 -4.59 9.46 -6.33
CA ALA A 82 -3.24 9.70 -5.85
C ALA A 82 -2.61 10.95 -6.46
N ASN A 83 -3.37 11.74 -7.20
CA ASN A 83 -2.90 12.96 -7.87
C ASN A 83 -1.73 12.69 -8.82
N ILE A 84 -1.75 11.54 -9.47
CA ILE A 84 -0.70 11.15 -10.41
C ILE A 84 -1.00 11.80 -11.77
N GLU A 85 -0.02 12.56 -12.29
CA GLU A 85 -0.14 13.18 -13.60
C GLU A 85 0.82 12.56 -14.60
N GLN A 86 2.12 12.69 -14.39
CA GLN A 86 3.12 12.19 -15.32
C GLN A 86 4.18 11.35 -14.63
N GLU A 87 4.78 11.88 -13.58
CA GLU A 87 5.87 11.21 -12.90
C GLU A 87 5.39 10.54 -11.62
N ILE A 88 5.86 9.33 -11.40
CA ILE A 88 5.55 8.58 -10.20
C ILE A 88 6.83 8.17 -9.51
N ARG A 89 6.70 7.89 -8.23
CA ARG A 89 7.81 7.39 -7.42
C ARG A 89 7.36 6.12 -6.72
N PHE A 90 8.17 5.07 -6.82
CA PHE A 90 7.92 3.82 -6.15
C PHE A 90 8.68 3.78 -4.84
N ILE A 91 8.02 3.35 -3.78
CA ILE A 91 8.66 3.18 -2.47
C ILE A 91 8.38 1.76 -1.99
N GLY A 92 9.44 0.98 -1.83
CA GLY A 92 9.32 -0.38 -1.30
C GLY A 92 9.10 -0.34 0.19
N MET A 93 8.07 -1.04 0.65
CA MET A 93 7.69 -1.07 2.06
C MET A 93 7.89 -2.46 2.67
N GLY A 94 8.82 -3.25 2.10
CA GLY A 94 9.05 -4.61 2.55
C GLY A 94 8.25 -5.60 1.73
N ASP A 95 7.02 -5.84 2.12
CA ASP A 95 6.14 -6.78 1.44
C ASP A 95 5.14 -6.13 0.48
N THR A 96 5.11 -4.80 0.43
CA THR A 96 4.26 -4.04 -0.48
C THR A 96 5.05 -2.92 -1.12
N ILE A 97 4.46 -2.26 -2.11
CA ILE A 97 5.08 -1.14 -2.80
C ILE A 97 4.08 0.00 -2.86
N GLU A 98 4.53 1.19 -2.48
CA GLU A 98 3.73 2.39 -2.60
C GLU A 98 4.04 3.10 -3.91
N ILE A 99 3.02 3.67 -4.52
CA ILE A 99 3.13 4.44 -5.76
C ILE A 99 2.63 5.85 -5.46
N TRP A 100 3.53 6.80 -5.58
CA TRP A 100 3.28 8.20 -5.27
C TRP A 100 3.42 9.07 -6.50
N SER A 101 2.65 10.14 -6.57
CA SER A 101 3.03 11.23 -7.48
C SER A 101 4.30 11.86 -6.93
N ASN A 102 5.09 12.45 -7.81
CA ASN A 102 6.35 13.06 -7.38
C ASN A 102 6.12 14.19 -6.37
N ASN A 103 5.08 15.01 -6.59
CA ASN A 103 4.76 16.11 -5.69
C ASN A 103 4.32 15.61 -4.31
N GLU A 104 3.45 14.61 -4.26
CA GLU A 104 2.96 14.09 -2.99
C GLU A 104 4.09 13.42 -2.20
N ALA A 105 5.00 12.75 -2.89
CA ALA A 105 6.15 12.13 -2.24
C ALA A 105 7.03 13.16 -1.55
N GLU A 106 7.23 14.32 -2.17
CA GLU A 106 8.01 15.39 -1.55
C GLU A 106 7.27 16.04 -0.38
N GLN A 107 5.96 16.23 -0.50
CA GLN A 107 5.18 16.90 0.53
C GLN A 107 5.05 16.10 1.81
N GLN A 108 5.10 14.78 1.73
CA GLN A 108 4.92 13.95 2.92
C GLN A 108 6.20 13.80 3.75
N LYS A 109 7.34 14.25 3.24
CA LYS A 109 8.61 14.09 3.96
C LYS A 109 8.65 14.98 5.20
N MET A 110 9.16 14.43 6.28
CA MET A 110 9.44 15.17 7.48
C MET A 110 10.72 15.98 7.32
N SER A 111 10.90 17.01 8.14
CA SER A 111 12.19 17.66 8.25
C SER A 111 13.23 16.65 8.75
N ALA A 112 14.51 16.91 8.48
CA ALA A 112 15.57 16.00 8.92
C ALA A 112 15.57 15.85 10.44
N GLU A 113 15.32 16.92 11.17
CA GLU A 113 15.28 16.89 12.64
C GLU A 113 14.10 16.03 13.13
N ASP A 114 12.90 16.27 12.60
CA ASP A 114 11.72 15.52 13.03
C ASP A 114 11.87 14.04 12.68
N PHE A 115 12.40 13.74 11.52
CA PHE A 115 12.63 12.36 11.10
C PHE A 115 13.62 11.66 12.04
N GLY A 116 14.73 12.33 12.36
CA GLY A 116 15.73 11.75 13.25
C GLY A 116 15.16 11.46 14.63
N ASN A 117 14.40 12.39 15.18
CA ASN A 117 13.77 12.22 16.49
C ASN A 117 12.75 11.09 16.50
N ALA A 118 11.92 11.05 15.46
CA ALA A 118 10.90 10.00 15.35
C ALA A 118 11.53 8.63 15.17
N LEU A 119 12.59 8.54 14.38
CA LEU A 119 13.30 7.27 14.15
C LEU A 119 13.95 6.78 15.46
N GLU A 120 14.58 7.67 16.19
CA GLU A 120 15.19 7.32 17.46
C GLU A 120 14.15 6.78 18.43
N GLU A 121 13.00 7.46 18.52
CA GLU A 121 11.91 7.03 19.38
C GLU A 121 11.39 5.66 18.98
N LEU A 122 11.21 5.43 17.68
CA LEU A 122 10.75 4.16 17.16
C LEU A 122 11.69 3.00 17.53
N MET A 123 12.98 3.22 17.37
CA MET A 123 13.97 2.18 17.65
C MET A 123 14.15 1.94 19.14
N THR A 124 14.01 2.99 19.95
CA THR A 124 14.12 2.88 21.40
C THR A 124 12.91 2.15 22.00
N ASP A 125 11.72 2.42 21.48
CA ASP A 125 10.50 1.78 21.97
C ASP A 125 10.54 0.26 21.78
N ASN A 126 11.17 -0.20 20.71
CA ASN A 126 11.32 -1.63 20.47
C ASN A 126 12.19 -2.31 21.53
N ASP A 127 13.12 -1.59 22.11
CA ASP A 127 14.00 -2.12 23.14
C ASP A 127 13.31 -2.26 24.49
N LYS A 128 12.17 -1.63 24.68
CA LYS A 128 11.42 -1.69 25.92
C LYS A 128 10.54 -2.92 26.04
N LEU A 129 10.40 -3.61 24.96
CA LEU A 129 9.59 -4.83 24.94
C LEU A 129 10.39 -6.03 25.37
#